data_2dcb0e8c9bf622481826c9b24143cad4
#
_entry.id   2dcb0e8c9bf622481826c9b24143cad4
#
_cell.length_a   1.000
_cell.length_b   1.000
_cell.length_c   1.000
_cell.angle_alpha   90.00
_cell.angle_beta   90.00
_cell.angle_gamma   90.00
#
_symmetry.space_group_name_H-M   'P 1'
#
loop_
_entity.id
_entity.type
_entity.pdbx_description
1 polymer ?
#
loop_
_entity_poly.entity_id
_entity_poly.type
_entity_poly.pdbx_seq_one_letter_code
_entity_poly.pdbx_strand_id
1 'polypeptide(L)'
;KEYAAAIFNKAAEKLSTVPDLLSLAGEVTKTLGDPARAKALYERALHGATDFTAAKTLIESAKQAGDAAFMQSALKKAGDLATATGEYIELAAGLAGVGDKPGAAVLLDKAEDAVAGLDEMQKLVSAVEAHLADDAERLTRVKAKLEKRQANHARYLEFQQLEMEAVSVKQFLALAERVRLELEDPFYAAKLIESAETLLDGTGYQFSRYK
;
A
#
# COMPACT_ATOMS: atom_id res chain seq x y z
N LYS A 1 21.26 35.51 8.31
CA LYS A 1 21.02 34.20 7.65
C LYS A 1 22.04 33.12 8.07
N GLU A 2 23.34 33.43 8.16
CA GLU A 2 24.39 32.50 8.57
C GLU A 2 24.19 31.88 9.96
N TYR A 3 23.83 32.70 10.93
CA TYR A 3 23.53 32.21 12.29
C TYR A 3 22.33 31.25 12.33
N ALA A 4 21.25 31.59 11.59
CA ALA A 4 20.10 30.70 11.46
C ALA A 4 20.48 29.37 10.79
N ALA A 5 21.31 29.42 9.74
CA ALA A 5 21.82 28.22 9.07
C ALA A 5 22.62 27.31 10.01
N ALA A 6 23.45 27.90 10.89
CA ALA A 6 24.21 27.11 11.88
C ALA A 6 23.29 26.43 12.91
N ILE A 7 22.22 27.09 13.34
CA ILE A 7 21.20 26.49 14.23
C ILE A 7 20.49 25.35 13.55
N PHE A 8 20.04 25.52 12.31
CA PHE A 8 19.36 24.45 11.55
C PHE A 8 20.27 23.25 11.30
N ASN A 9 21.57 23.46 11.04
CA ASN A 9 22.52 22.36 10.91
C ASN A 9 22.65 21.55 12.22
N LYS A 10 22.80 22.22 13.35
CA LYS A 10 22.85 21.55 14.68
C LYS A 10 21.55 20.83 15.02
N ALA A 11 20.39 21.39 14.63
CA ALA A 11 19.11 20.72 14.79
C ALA A 11 19.06 19.46 13.92
N ALA A 12 19.45 19.57 12.65
CA ALA A 12 19.48 18.45 11.73
C ALA A 12 20.34 17.26 12.21
N GLU A 13 21.46 17.52 12.86
CA GLU A 13 22.33 16.46 13.42
C GLU A 13 21.64 15.65 14.53
N LYS A 14 20.72 16.26 15.27
CA LYS A 14 20.03 15.65 16.42
C LYS A 14 18.72 14.98 16.07
N LEU A 15 18.10 15.33 14.94
CA LEU A 15 16.80 14.82 14.56
C LEU A 15 16.95 13.53 13.75
N SER A 16 16.14 12.52 14.11
CA SER A 16 16.13 11.22 13.46
C SER A 16 14.74 10.76 13.05
N THR A 17 13.68 11.36 13.60
CA THR A 17 12.31 10.96 13.26
C THR A 17 11.82 11.63 11.97
N VAL A 18 10.98 10.93 11.21
CA VAL A 18 10.41 11.46 9.96
C VAL A 18 9.66 12.79 10.19
N PRO A 19 8.74 12.90 11.17
CA PRO A 19 8.01 14.16 11.40
C PRO A 19 8.94 15.34 11.74
N ASP A 20 9.97 15.12 12.56
CA ASP A 20 10.89 16.18 12.96
C ASP A 20 11.74 16.67 11.78
N LEU A 21 12.22 15.75 10.94
CA LEU A 21 12.98 16.08 9.74
C LEU A 21 12.13 16.88 8.74
N LEU A 22 10.86 16.53 8.57
CA LEU A 22 9.92 17.21 7.69
C LEU A 22 9.57 18.62 8.21
N SER A 23 9.34 18.74 9.52
CA SER A 23 9.11 20.02 10.16
C SER A 23 10.32 20.95 9.98
N LEU A 24 11.54 20.43 10.22
CA LEU A 24 12.77 21.18 10.02
C LEU A 24 12.95 21.61 8.56
N ALA A 25 12.65 20.75 7.60
CA ALA A 25 12.72 21.07 6.16
C ALA A 25 11.79 22.22 5.79
N GLY A 26 10.55 22.21 6.31
CA GLY A 26 9.59 23.30 6.14
C GLY A 26 10.10 24.63 6.70
N GLU A 27 10.66 24.61 7.91
CA GLU A 27 11.23 25.81 8.53
C GLU A 27 12.48 26.32 7.79
N VAL A 28 13.33 25.44 7.28
CA VAL A 28 14.49 25.81 6.45
C VAL A 28 14.02 26.51 5.16
N THR A 29 13.01 25.99 4.50
CA THR A 29 12.45 26.59 3.30
C THR A 29 11.90 27.97 3.59
N LYS A 30 11.10 28.09 4.65
CA LYS A 30 10.42 29.34 5.03
C LYS A 30 11.39 30.42 5.52
N THR A 31 12.38 30.04 6.32
CA THR A 31 13.26 31.01 7.03
C THR A 31 14.50 31.37 6.22
N LEU A 32 15.11 30.37 5.57
CA LEU A 32 16.37 30.57 4.82
C LEU A 32 16.13 30.75 3.33
N GLY A 33 15.04 30.21 2.80
CA GLY A 33 14.83 30.10 1.35
C GLY A 33 15.91 29.19 0.69
N ASP A 34 16.33 28.13 1.41
CA ASP A 34 17.40 27.23 0.96
C ASP A 34 16.79 25.85 0.55
N PRO A 35 16.41 25.70 -0.71
CA PRO A 35 15.80 24.47 -1.20
C PRO A 35 16.75 23.27 -1.19
N ALA A 36 18.07 23.49 -1.34
CA ALA A 36 19.03 22.42 -1.35
C ALA A 36 19.15 21.75 0.03
N ARG A 37 19.14 22.57 1.09
CA ARG A 37 19.18 22.10 2.47
C ARG A 37 17.85 21.42 2.86
N ALA A 38 16.73 21.98 2.46
CA ALA A 38 15.41 21.34 2.66
C ALA A 38 15.35 19.97 1.96
N LYS A 39 15.84 19.87 0.73
CA LYS A 39 15.90 18.62 -0.03
C LYS A 39 16.72 17.55 0.69
N ALA A 40 17.88 17.88 1.24
CA ALA A 40 18.69 16.94 2.02
C ALA A 40 17.94 16.38 3.25
N LEU A 41 17.09 17.21 3.91
CA LEU A 41 16.25 16.76 5.01
C LEU A 41 15.10 15.85 4.53
N TYR A 42 14.47 16.17 3.40
CA TYR A 42 13.48 15.32 2.76
C TYR A 42 14.04 13.95 2.37
N GLU A 43 15.25 13.90 1.81
CA GLU A 43 15.93 12.65 1.47
C GLU A 43 16.21 11.80 2.71
N ARG A 44 16.64 12.43 3.82
CA ARG A 44 16.82 11.73 5.10
C ARG A 44 15.49 11.20 5.66
N ALA A 45 14.43 11.97 5.57
CA ALA A 45 13.09 11.55 5.99
C ALA A 45 12.59 10.35 5.15
N LEU A 46 12.81 10.37 3.82
CA LEU A 46 12.51 9.24 2.93
C LEU A 46 13.22 7.96 3.34
N HIS A 47 14.52 8.05 3.68
CA HIS A 47 15.27 6.89 4.15
C HIS A 47 14.80 6.40 5.53
N GLY A 48 14.38 7.32 6.39
CA GLY A 48 13.89 7.02 7.74
C GLY A 48 12.47 6.43 7.80
N ALA A 49 11.69 6.51 6.71
CA ALA A 49 10.36 5.94 6.67
C ALA A 49 10.44 4.40 6.51
N THR A 50 10.05 3.68 7.56
CA THR A 50 10.10 2.21 7.64
C THR A 50 8.72 1.56 7.60
N ASP A 51 7.64 2.33 7.69
CA ASP A 51 6.27 1.86 7.63
C ASP A 51 5.39 2.78 6.76
N PHE A 52 4.21 2.29 6.41
CA PHE A 52 3.28 2.98 5.54
C PHE A 52 2.76 4.29 6.15
N THR A 53 2.61 4.37 7.46
CA THR A 53 2.16 5.59 8.16
C THR A 53 3.20 6.72 8.03
N ALA A 54 4.47 6.39 8.24
CA ALA A 54 5.56 7.34 8.02
C ALA A 54 5.62 7.81 6.55
N ALA A 55 5.41 6.89 5.60
CA ALA A 55 5.36 7.23 4.18
C ALA A 55 4.17 8.14 3.82
N LYS A 56 3.01 7.97 4.43
CA LYS A 56 1.87 8.91 4.29
C LYS A 56 2.21 10.31 4.79
N THR A 57 2.94 10.41 5.89
CA THR A 57 3.41 11.71 6.42
C THR A 57 4.33 12.42 5.42
N LEU A 58 5.18 11.67 4.70
CA LEU A 58 6.01 12.22 3.60
C LEU A 58 5.14 12.79 2.48
N ILE A 59 4.10 12.05 2.05
CA ILE A 59 3.18 12.47 0.98
C ILE A 59 2.47 13.78 1.37
N GLU A 60 1.93 13.86 2.58
CA GLU A 60 1.26 15.07 3.06
C GLU A 60 2.23 16.27 3.13
N SER A 61 3.45 16.05 3.58
CA SER A 61 4.48 17.09 3.61
C SER A 61 4.88 17.56 2.21
N ALA A 62 5.05 16.63 1.27
CA ALA A 62 5.35 16.95 -0.13
C ALA A 62 4.22 17.77 -0.78
N LYS A 63 2.97 17.40 -0.49
CA LYS A 63 1.79 18.13 -0.95
C LYS A 63 1.76 19.57 -0.42
N GLN A 64 2.02 19.75 0.87
CA GLN A 64 2.09 21.09 1.50
C GLN A 64 3.24 21.93 0.93
N ALA A 65 4.38 21.30 0.64
CA ALA A 65 5.53 21.97 0.06
C ALA A 65 5.34 22.34 -1.43
N GLY A 66 4.38 21.71 -2.12
CA GLY A 66 4.18 21.87 -3.57
C GLY A 66 5.36 21.30 -4.40
N ASP A 67 6.17 20.40 -3.82
CA ASP A 67 7.34 19.82 -4.46
C ASP A 67 6.95 18.52 -5.19
N ALA A 68 6.77 18.58 -6.49
CA ALA A 68 6.37 17.45 -7.32
C ALA A 68 7.41 16.31 -7.33
N ALA A 69 8.70 16.63 -7.28
CA ALA A 69 9.75 15.62 -7.27
C ALA A 69 9.80 14.87 -5.93
N PHE A 70 9.65 15.61 -4.83
CA PHE A 70 9.52 15.01 -3.49
C PHE A 70 8.24 14.18 -3.37
N MET A 71 7.11 14.70 -3.91
CA MET A 71 5.83 13.97 -3.97
C MET A 71 5.99 12.62 -4.68
N GLN A 72 6.62 12.60 -5.85
CA GLN A 72 6.86 11.37 -6.60
C GLN A 72 7.70 10.38 -5.80
N SER A 73 8.76 10.86 -5.15
CA SER A 73 9.63 10.03 -4.31
C SER A 73 8.91 9.46 -3.09
N ALA A 74 8.07 10.28 -2.44
CA ALA A 74 7.26 9.87 -1.29
C ALA A 74 6.21 8.81 -1.68
N LEU A 75 5.54 8.99 -2.83
CA LEU A 75 4.56 8.03 -3.36
C LEU A 75 5.22 6.68 -3.71
N LYS A 76 6.41 6.70 -4.32
CA LYS A 76 7.17 5.48 -4.60
C LYS A 76 7.57 4.76 -3.31
N LYS A 77 8.09 5.49 -2.34
CA LYS A 77 8.45 4.93 -1.03
C LYS A 77 7.24 4.31 -0.33
N ALA A 78 6.08 4.98 -0.37
CA ALA A 78 4.84 4.43 0.17
C ALA A 78 4.41 3.16 -0.58
N GLY A 79 4.58 3.11 -1.91
CA GLY A 79 4.29 1.93 -2.73
C GLY A 79 5.16 0.71 -2.43
N ASP A 80 6.37 0.91 -1.87
CA ASP A 80 7.24 -0.18 -1.41
C ASP A 80 6.83 -0.70 -0.01
N LEU A 81 6.08 0.08 0.75
CA LEU A 81 5.63 -0.22 2.12
C LEU A 81 4.14 -0.58 2.19
N ALA A 82 3.40 -0.34 1.12
CA ALA A 82 1.99 -0.70 1.02
C ALA A 82 1.80 -2.21 0.93
N THR A 83 0.69 -2.71 1.47
CA THR A 83 0.34 -4.13 1.47
C THR A 83 -1.09 -4.40 1.04
N ALA A 84 -1.97 -3.40 1.11
CA ALA A 84 -3.38 -3.55 0.82
C ALA A 84 -3.75 -3.00 -0.57
N THR A 85 -4.69 -3.64 -1.25
CA THR A 85 -5.23 -3.21 -2.56
C THR A 85 -5.61 -1.73 -2.59
N GLY A 86 -6.32 -1.26 -1.55
CA GLY A 86 -6.76 0.13 -1.46
C GLY A 86 -5.60 1.12 -1.35
N GLU A 87 -4.52 0.74 -0.66
CA GLU A 87 -3.30 1.55 -0.54
C GLU A 87 -2.61 1.70 -1.88
N TYR A 88 -2.44 0.60 -2.62
CA TYR A 88 -1.85 0.64 -3.95
C TYR A 88 -2.66 1.50 -4.93
N ILE A 89 -4.01 1.41 -4.88
CA ILE A 89 -4.90 2.22 -5.73
C ILE A 89 -4.76 3.72 -5.40
N GLU A 90 -4.77 4.08 -4.10
CA GLU A 90 -4.59 5.47 -3.65
C GLU A 90 -3.26 6.06 -4.14
N LEU A 91 -2.18 5.29 -3.98
CA LEU A 91 -0.85 5.71 -4.40
C LEU A 91 -0.71 5.79 -5.93
N ALA A 92 -1.34 4.88 -6.66
CA ALA A 92 -1.35 4.91 -8.13
C ALA A 92 -2.06 6.17 -8.65
N ALA A 93 -3.18 6.57 -8.04
CA ALA A 93 -3.85 7.83 -8.33
C ALA A 93 -2.94 9.04 -8.06
N GLY A 94 -2.20 9.02 -6.95
CA GLY A 94 -1.20 10.05 -6.63
C GLY A 94 -0.10 10.15 -7.68
N LEU A 95 0.50 9.02 -8.09
CA LEU A 95 1.54 8.99 -9.13
C LEU A 95 1.01 9.45 -10.49
N ALA A 96 -0.17 9.02 -10.89
CA ALA A 96 -0.82 9.50 -12.11
C ALA A 96 -1.07 11.02 -12.07
N GLY A 97 -1.47 11.54 -10.90
CA GLY A 97 -1.68 12.97 -10.68
C GLY A 97 -0.42 13.83 -10.82
N VAL A 98 0.77 13.28 -10.52
CA VAL A 98 2.05 13.95 -10.76
C VAL A 98 2.69 13.58 -12.11
N GLY A 99 1.95 12.89 -12.98
CA GLY A 99 2.37 12.56 -14.35
C GLY A 99 3.22 11.29 -14.47
N ASP A 100 3.45 10.54 -13.39
CA ASP A 100 4.17 9.26 -13.41
C ASP A 100 3.23 8.09 -13.72
N LYS A 101 2.70 8.03 -14.94
CA LYS A 101 1.85 6.93 -15.41
C LYS A 101 2.54 5.56 -15.32
N PRO A 102 3.83 5.40 -15.67
CA PRO A 102 4.52 4.12 -15.49
C PRO A 102 4.58 3.66 -14.05
N GLY A 103 4.85 4.58 -13.11
CA GLY A 103 4.81 4.28 -11.67
C GLY A 103 3.42 3.89 -11.19
N ALA A 104 2.38 4.59 -11.65
CA ALA A 104 0.98 4.24 -11.36
C ALA A 104 0.64 2.85 -11.89
N ALA A 105 1.10 2.49 -13.09
CA ALA A 105 0.89 1.18 -13.68
C ALA A 105 1.46 0.04 -12.82
N VAL A 106 2.68 0.21 -12.30
CA VAL A 106 3.32 -0.76 -11.41
C VAL A 106 2.52 -0.95 -10.11
N LEU A 107 1.99 0.15 -9.54
CA LEU A 107 1.18 0.04 -8.32
C LEU A 107 -0.18 -0.61 -8.58
N LEU A 108 -0.79 -0.37 -9.75
CA LEU A 108 -2.04 -1.05 -10.12
C LEU A 108 -1.83 -2.54 -10.43
N ASP A 109 -0.65 -2.96 -10.91
CA ASP A 109 -0.30 -4.39 -11.00
C ASP A 109 -0.18 -5.02 -9.60
N LYS A 110 0.49 -4.35 -8.64
CA LYS A 110 0.53 -4.80 -7.25
C LYS A 110 -0.87 -4.84 -6.60
N ALA A 111 -1.72 -3.85 -6.91
CA ALA A 111 -3.11 -3.85 -6.48
C ALA A 111 -3.87 -5.05 -7.04
N GLU A 112 -3.68 -5.38 -8.33
CA GLU A 112 -4.29 -6.53 -8.98
C GLU A 112 -3.88 -7.85 -8.32
N ASP A 113 -2.61 -7.96 -7.92
CA ASP A 113 -2.09 -9.12 -7.19
C ASP A 113 -2.65 -9.24 -5.76
N ALA A 114 -2.93 -8.11 -5.11
CA ALA A 114 -3.43 -8.06 -3.74
C ALA A 114 -4.96 -8.17 -3.62
N VAL A 115 -5.71 -8.08 -4.73
CA VAL A 115 -7.18 -8.10 -4.72
C VAL A 115 -7.73 -9.41 -4.16
N ALA A 116 -8.44 -9.34 -3.03
CA ALA A 116 -9.10 -10.49 -2.42
C ALA A 116 -10.59 -10.60 -2.78
N GLY A 117 -11.31 -9.48 -2.91
CA GLY A 117 -12.76 -9.45 -3.04
C GLY A 117 -13.28 -8.79 -4.31
N LEU A 118 -14.61 -8.91 -4.52
CA LEU A 118 -15.29 -8.31 -5.65
C LEU A 118 -15.24 -6.77 -5.61
N ASP A 119 -15.48 -6.19 -4.42
CA ASP A 119 -15.48 -4.74 -4.24
C ASP A 119 -14.10 -4.12 -4.53
N GLU A 120 -13.03 -4.82 -4.13
CA GLU A 120 -11.67 -4.38 -4.43
C GLU A 120 -11.37 -4.46 -5.92
N MET A 121 -11.83 -5.52 -6.60
CA MET A 121 -11.71 -5.64 -8.05
C MET A 121 -12.48 -4.53 -8.78
N GLN A 122 -13.66 -4.15 -8.32
CA GLN A 122 -14.42 -3.04 -8.88
C GLN A 122 -13.65 -1.71 -8.73
N LYS A 123 -13.07 -1.46 -7.55
CA LYS A 123 -12.23 -0.28 -7.30
C LYS A 123 -11.00 -0.28 -8.19
N LEU A 124 -10.36 -1.43 -8.37
CA LEU A 124 -9.21 -1.55 -9.27
C LEU A 124 -9.58 -1.23 -10.72
N VAL A 125 -10.68 -1.79 -11.24
CA VAL A 125 -11.14 -1.48 -12.61
C VAL A 125 -11.40 0.01 -12.76
N SER A 126 -12.11 0.64 -11.80
CA SER A 126 -12.38 2.07 -11.82
C SER A 126 -11.09 2.91 -11.78
N ALA A 127 -10.08 2.48 -11.02
CA ALA A 127 -8.79 3.16 -10.96
C ALA A 127 -8.00 3.04 -12.28
N VAL A 128 -8.02 1.87 -12.93
CA VAL A 128 -7.41 1.68 -14.27
C VAL A 128 -8.10 2.57 -15.30
N GLU A 129 -9.44 2.60 -15.30
CA GLU A 129 -10.22 3.48 -16.20
C GLU A 129 -9.90 4.97 -15.99
N ALA A 130 -9.77 5.39 -14.75
CA ALA A 130 -9.52 6.80 -14.42
C ALA A 130 -8.09 7.26 -14.74
N HIS A 131 -7.09 6.40 -14.52
CA HIS A 131 -5.69 6.81 -14.53
C HIS A 131 -4.87 6.24 -15.68
N LEU A 132 -5.29 5.11 -16.27
CA LEU A 132 -4.62 4.40 -17.34
C LEU A 132 -5.58 3.99 -18.46
N ALA A 133 -6.54 4.87 -18.82
CA ALA A 133 -7.53 4.59 -19.88
C ALA A 133 -6.91 4.27 -21.24
N ASP A 134 -5.70 4.71 -21.49
CA ASP A 134 -4.88 4.46 -22.67
C ASP A 134 -4.20 3.07 -22.68
N ASP A 135 -4.16 2.37 -21.55
CA ASP A 135 -3.69 0.98 -21.43
C ASP A 135 -4.84 -0.02 -21.68
N ALA A 136 -5.21 -0.17 -22.95
CA ALA A 136 -6.34 -1.01 -23.36
C ALA A 136 -6.16 -2.49 -22.99
N GLU A 137 -4.93 -2.99 -22.98
CA GLU A 137 -4.62 -4.38 -22.62
C GLU A 137 -4.91 -4.64 -21.13
N ARG A 138 -4.40 -3.77 -20.26
CA ARG A 138 -4.65 -3.84 -18.82
C ARG A 138 -6.14 -3.71 -18.51
N LEU A 139 -6.80 -2.72 -19.12
CA LEU A 139 -8.23 -2.50 -18.91
C LEU A 139 -9.06 -3.72 -19.30
N THR A 140 -8.75 -4.34 -20.44
CA THR A 140 -9.43 -5.56 -20.89
C THR A 140 -9.18 -6.72 -19.90
N ARG A 141 -7.95 -6.89 -19.44
CA ARG A 141 -7.57 -7.93 -18.48
C ARG A 141 -8.32 -7.79 -17.15
N VAL A 142 -8.31 -6.59 -16.54
CA VAL A 142 -8.97 -6.38 -15.23
C VAL A 142 -10.49 -6.46 -15.34
N LYS A 143 -11.10 -6.00 -16.46
CA LYS A 143 -12.54 -6.17 -16.73
C LYS A 143 -12.93 -7.64 -16.85
N ALA A 144 -12.19 -8.43 -17.60
CA ALA A 144 -12.44 -9.85 -17.72
C ALA A 144 -12.36 -10.57 -16.36
N LYS A 145 -11.40 -10.18 -15.50
CA LYS A 145 -11.32 -10.69 -14.12
C LYS A 145 -12.52 -10.29 -13.27
N LEU A 146 -13.00 -9.05 -13.42
CA LEU A 146 -14.19 -8.58 -12.73
C LEU A 146 -15.44 -9.35 -13.17
N GLU A 147 -15.64 -9.52 -14.48
CA GLU A 147 -16.77 -10.28 -15.03
C GLU A 147 -16.76 -11.73 -14.53
N LYS A 148 -15.59 -12.38 -14.54
CA LYS A 148 -15.44 -13.73 -13.99
C LYS A 148 -15.80 -13.79 -12.50
N ARG A 149 -15.37 -12.80 -11.70
CA ARG A 149 -15.71 -12.73 -10.27
C ARG A 149 -17.19 -12.45 -10.05
N GLN A 150 -17.80 -11.60 -10.86
CA GLN A 150 -19.24 -11.33 -10.80
C GLN A 150 -20.06 -12.59 -11.15
N ALA A 151 -19.70 -13.30 -12.21
CA ALA A 151 -20.34 -14.56 -12.59
C ALA A 151 -20.25 -15.63 -11.48
N ASN A 152 -19.17 -15.60 -10.69
CA ASN A 152 -18.98 -16.49 -9.56
C ASN A 152 -19.46 -15.91 -8.21
N HIS A 153 -20.12 -14.75 -8.20
CA HIS A 153 -20.46 -14.03 -6.97
C HIS A 153 -21.25 -14.87 -5.95
N ALA A 154 -22.20 -15.66 -6.41
CA ALA A 154 -22.97 -16.55 -5.53
C ALA A 154 -22.07 -17.57 -4.83
N ARG A 155 -21.10 -18.13 -5.57
CA ARG A 155 -20.09 -19.03 -4.99
C ARG A 155 -19.17 -18.32 -4.01
N TYR A 156 -18.75 -17.09 -4.33
CA TYR A 156 -17.94 -16.29 -3.40
C TYR A 156 -18.65 -16.06 -2.07
N LEU A 157 -19.95 -15.72 -2.10
CA LEU A 157 -20.75 -15.54 -0.88
C LEU A 157 -20.84 -16.83 -0.07
N GLU A 158 -21.02 -17.98 -0.73
CA GLU A 158 -20.98 -19.29 -0.07
C GLU A 158 -19.63 -19.53 0.62
N PHE A 159 -18.52 -19.28 -0.09
CA PHE A 159 -17.18 -19.45 0.46
C PHE A 159 -16.89 -18.49 1.62
N GLN A 160 -17.33 -17.24 1.53
CA GLN A 160 -17.20 -16.27 2.64
C GLN A 160 -18.01 -16.71 3.87
N GLN A 161 -19.19 -17.27 3.68
CA GLN A 161 -19.95 -17.82 4.79
C GLN A 161 -19.23 -19.01 5.44
N LEU A 162 -18.70 -19.93 4.62
CA LEU A 162 -17.93 -21.07 5.12
C LEU A 162 -16.63 -20.61 5.81
N GLU A 163 -15.99 -19.52 5.36
CA GLU A 163 -14.85 -18.90 6.02
C GLU A 163 -15.21 -18.41 7.43
N MET A 164 -16.37 -17.74 7.58
CA MET A 164 -16.84 -17.27 8.90
C MET A 164 -17.19 -18.43 9.86
N GLU A 165 -17.63 -19.56 9.33
CA GLU A 165 -17.98 -20.75 10.10
C GLU A 165 -16.76 -21.64 10.40
N ALA A 166 -15.63 -21.42 9.72
CA ALA A 166 -14.41 -22.21 9.89
C ALA A 166 -13.73 -21.89 11.23
N VAL A 167 -13.53 -22.91 12.06
CA VAL A 167 -12.93 -22.80 13.40
C VAL A 167 -11.66 -23.64 13.58
N SER A 168 -11.21 -24.31 12.53
CA SER A 168 -10.03 -25.19 12.59
C SER A 168 -9.14 -25.03 11.36
N VAL A 169 -7.85 -25.25 11.56
CA VAL A 169 -6.83 -25.29 10.49
C VAL A 169 -7.25 -26.18 9.33
N LYS A 170 -7.78 -27.37 9.63
CA LYS A 170 -8.24 -28.33 8.61
C LYS A 170 -9.36 -27.77 7.75
N GLN A 171 -10.31 -27.01 8.35
CA GLN A 171 -11.41 -26.37 7.61
C GLN A 171 -10.89 -25.28 6.70
N PHE A 172 -10.01 -24.41 7.18
CA PHE A 172 -9.41 -23.35 6.34
C PHE A 172 -8.60 -23.92 5.18
N LEU A 173 -7.78 -24.97 5.40
CA LEU A 173 -7.02 -25.59 4.32
C LEU A 173 -7.92 -26.28 3.28
N ALA A 174 -8.97 -26.97 3.72
CA ALA A 174 -9.95 -27.58 2.83
C ALA A 174 -10.70 -26.52 2.01
N LEU A 175 -11.04 -25.39 2.64
CA LEU A 175 -11.69 -24.27 1.99
C LEU A 175 -10.77 -23.60 0.96
N ALA A 176 -9.50 -23.40 1.30
CA ALA A 176 -8.49 -22.85 0.39
C ALA A 176 -8.33 -23.71 -0.87
N GLU A 177 -8.29 -25.03 -0.73
CA GLU A 177 -8.21 -25.95 -1.86
C GLU A 177 -9.46 -25.88 -2.73
N ARG A 178 -10.66 -25.82 -2.15
CA ARG A 178 -11.91 -25.63 -2.89
C ARG A 178 -11.94 -24.30 -3.63
N VAL A 179 -11.55 -23.19 -2.98
CA VAL A 179 -11.46 -21.86 -3.61
C VAL A 179 -10.51 -21.90 -4.80
N ARG A 180 -9.35 -22.54 -4.65
CA ARG A 180 -8.37 -22.69 -5.72
C ARG A 180 -8.94 -23.45 -6.92
N LEU A 181 -9.70 -24.52 -6.69
CA LEU A 181 -10.24 -25.38 -7.75
C LEU A 181 -11.54 -24.84 -8.37
N GLU A 182 -12.44 -24.27 -7.55
CA GLU A 182 -13.79 -23.91 -7.98
C GLU A 182 -13.89 -22.44 -8.41
N LEU A 183 -13.12 -21.54 -7.81
CA LEU A 183 -13.09 -20.12 -8.15
C LEU A 183 -11.86 -19.73 -8.98
N GLU A 184 -10.87 -20.63 -9.07
CA GLU A 184 -9.57 -20.35 -9.70
C GLU A 184 -8.93 -19.05 -9.16
N ASP A 185 -9.15 -18.77 -7.86
CA ASP A 185 -8.65 -17.58 -7.17
C ASP A 185 -7.53 -17.95 -6.20
N PRO A 186 -6.25 -17.90 -6.65
CA PRO A 186 -5.12 -18.24 -5.82
C PRO A 186 -4.90 -17.27 -4.67
N PHE A 187 -5.36 -16.00 -4.79
CA PHE A 187 -5.17 -14.98 -3.77
C PHE A 187 -6.13 -15.18 -2.61
N TYR A 188 -7.40 -15.47 -2.90
CA TYR A 188 -8.34 -15.82 -1.85
C TYR A 188 -7.93 -17.13 -1.16
N ALA A 189 -7.47 -18.12 -1.92
CA ALA A 189 -6.92 -19.35 -1.34
C ALA A 189 -5.71 -19.08 -0.44
N ALA A 190 -4.77 -18.21 -0.84
CA ALA A 190 -3.62 -17.83 -0.03
C ALA A 190 -4.02 -17.14 1.28
N LYS A 191 -5.02 -16.24 1.25
CA LYS A 191 -5.57 -15.59 2.45
C LYS A 191 -6.15 -16.62 3.44
N LEU A 192 -6.84 -17.64 2.95
CA LEU A 192 -7.38 -18.71 3.78
C LEU A 192 -6.26 -19.57 4.41
N ILE A 193 -5.15 -19.78 3.70
CA ILE A 193 -3.97 -20.45 4.23
C ILE A 193 -3.33 -19.62 5.35
N GLU A 194 -3.18 -18.31 5.16
CA GLU A 194 -2.69 -17.39 6.20
C GLU A 194 -3.57 -17.41 7.46
N SER A 195 -4.90 -17.49 7.28
CA SER A 195 -5.83 -17.67 8.40
C SER A 195 -5.61 -19.01 9.12
N ALA A 196 -5.32 -20.08 8.38
CA ALA A 196 -4.98 -21.37 8.96
C ALA A 196 -3.65 -21.34 9.75
N GLU A 197 -2.64 -20.64 9.24
CA GLU A 197 -1.34 -20.45 9.91
C GLU A 197 -1.51 -19.64 11.21
N THR A 198 -2.31 -18.57 11.17
CA THR A 198 -2.63 -17.76 12.36
C THR A 198 -3.28 -18.59 13.46
N LEU A 199 -4.18 -19.52 13.10
CA LEU A 199 -4.80 -20.44 14.07
C LEU A 199 -3.79 -21.45 14.62
N LEU A 200 -2.85 -21.94 13.82
CA LEU A 200 -1.78 -22.83 14.28
C LEU A 200 -0.89 -22.14 15.32
N ASP A 201 -0.51 -20.91 15.09
CA ASP A 201 0.31 -20.12 16.02
C ASP A 201 -0.45 -19.82 17.31
N GLY A 202 -1.76 -19.50 17.23
CA GLY A 202 -2.62 -19.29 18.38
C GLY A 202 -2.87 -20.55 19.22
N THR A 203 -3.02 -21.72 18.58
CA THR A 203 -3.23 -23.01 19.28
C THR A 203 -1.93 -23.55 19.88
N GLY A 204 -0.78 -23.28 19.28
CA GLY A 204 0.53 -23.61 19.83
C GLY A 204 0.76 -22.99 21.21
N TYR A 205 0.19 -21.82 21.45
CA TYR A 205 0.25 -21.15 22.77
C TYR A 205 -0.65 -21.81 23.84
N GLN A 206 -1.73 -22.48 23.43
CA GLN A 206 -2.61 -23.18 24.37
C GLN A 206 -2.07 -24.56 24.78
N PHE A 207 -1.42 -25.29 23.88
CA PHE A 207 -0.81 -26.58 24.21
C PHE A 207 0.37 -26.48 25.19
N SER A 208 1.07 -25.35 25.21
CA SER A 208 2.17 -25.09 26.17
C SER A 208 1.70 -24.79 27.59
N ARG A 209 0.43 -24.46 27.80
CA ARG A 209 -0.13 -24.14 29.13
C ARG A 209 -0.65 -25.38 29.92
N TYR A 210 -0.74 -26.53 29.28
CA TYR A 210 -1.25 -27.76 29.88
C TYR A 210 -0.19 -28.88 30.01
N LYS A 211 1.10 -28.53 29.94
CA LYS A 211 2.23 -29.33 30.36
C LYS A 211 2.85 -28.72 31.62
#